data_d80f201c83a829263ec49cfa64326f23
#
_entry.id   d80f201c83a829263ec49cfa64326f23
#
_cell.length_a   1.000
_cell.length_b   1.000
_cell.length_c   1.000
_cell.angle_alpha   90.00
_cell.angle_beta   90.00
_cell.angle_gamma   90.00
#
_symmetry.space_group_name_H-M   'P 1'
#
loop_
_entity.id
_entity.type
_entity.pdbx_description
1 polymer ?
#
loop_
_entity_poly.entity_id
_entity_poly.type
_entity_poly.pdbx_seq_one_letter_code
_entity_poly.pdbx_strand_id
1 'polypeptide(L)'
;MTMKKKRVLAAAITVFSLLAQSAGAEISKISYDDQNGEWHILGSFPNAGKRKAALEILKPGKTVNDPDAYAYAAEIPVNAYGAFDANFHFNGESGEYLFRLGAGGNIFEKMYVFLNRQDAQDYLQRVNAVQSASELQSLFEENYGKLKNICSLEVLPEQKETIYGSIYESIPKGGFKSFEDFKKSVAEVGLLYEFLNETQNPVEKLEKLFDYFSEDTLPAVDAWKNTELTSAAQKKKIAGDLQKKKPSSLAALENQFAETTVLTLLNEVPSKGKEITLLQTVHSLIGAARYDEFAKLSEAQKIRVLSNMSSSGYSSVSAYAAAFDQAVKAYQNDSQGGKNPGSSSGKGSGGGSGFVVTKPTDQSGNQNPGTSTDENIPFTDMDAFLWANPAVEKLRRSKIVSGKGDGLFAPADQVTREEFTAMILRALGMEDQTAAY
;
A
#
# COMPACT_ATOMS: atom_id res chain seq x y z
N MET A 1 22.12 -13.52 12.28
CA MET A 1 22.33 -12.53 11.23
C MET A 1 21.93 -13.12 9.87
N THR A 2 20.64 -13.47 9.69
CA THR A 2 20.18 -14.18 8.47
C THR A 2 18.66 -14.06 8.27
N MET A 3 18.08 -12.86 8.35
CA MET A 3 16.64 -12.67 8.06
C MET A 3 16.29 -11.44 7.21
N LYS A 4 17.26 -10.67 6.70
CA LYS A 4 16.99 -9.45 5.91
C LYS A 4 17.01 -9.62 4.38
N LYS A 5 17.38 -10.79 3.85
CA LYS A 5 17.53 -10.98 2.39
C LYS A 5 16.30 -11.54 1.64
N LYS A 6 15.19 -11.86 2.31
CA LYS A 6 14.02 -12.48 1.65
C LYS A 6 12.84 -11.54 1.36
N ARG A 7 12.88 -10.28 1.80
CA ARG A 7 11.74 -9.34 1.62
C ARG A 7 11.82 -8.44 0.37
N VAL A 8 12.96 -8.30 -0.26
CA VAL A 8 13.13 -7.46 -1.46
C VAL A 8 12.56 -8.10 -2.73
N LEU A 9 12.40 -9.44 -2.75
CA LEU A 9 11.91 -10.15 -3.94
C LEU A 9 10.37 -10.22 -4.03
N ALA A 10 9.65 -9.96 -2.96
CA ALA A 10 8.18 -10.06 -2.93
C ALA A 10 7.45 -8.80 -3.41
N ALA A 11 8.10 -7.62 -3.38
CA ALA A 11 7.48 -6.35 -3.78
C ALA A 11 7.42 -6.16 -5.31
N ALA A 12 8.24 -6.90 -6.08
CA ALA A 12 8.30 -6.77 -7.54
C ALA A 12 7.17 -7.50 -8.30
N ILE A 13 6.45 -8.41 -7.66
CA ILE A 13 5.45 -9.27 -8.35
C ILE A 13 4.03 -8.69 -8.32
N THR A 14 3.73 -7.75 -7.44
CA THR A 14 2.34 -7.28 -7.21
C THR A 14 1.93 -6.08 -8.09
N VAL A 15 2.83 -5.49 -8.86
CA VAL A 15 2.51 -4.32 -9.72
C VAL A 15 2.01 -4.73 -11.12
N PHE A 16 2.14 -6.01 -11.52
CA PHE A 16 1.84 -6.46 -12.89
C PHE A 16 0.37 -6.77 -13.19
N SER A 17 -0.55 -6.72 -12.23
CA SER A 17 -1.94 -7.13 -12.46
C SER A 17 -2.93 -6.00 -12.74
N LEU A 18 -2.51 -4.72 -12.81
CA LEU A 18 -3.44 -3.59 -13.01
C LEU A 18 -3.17 -2.70 -14.24
N LEU A 19 -2.29 -3.08 -15.16
CA LEU A 19 -2.03 -2.31 -16.38
C LEU A 19 -2.48 -3.03 -17.65
N ALA A 20 -3.72 -3.49 -17.67
CA ALA A 20 -4.37 -3.97 -18.89
C ALA A 20 -5.23 -2.88 -19.53
N GLN A 21 -4.74 -1.64 -19.64
CA GLN A 21 -5.38 -0.61 -20.47
C GLN A 21 -4.40 0.50 -20.87
N SER A 22 -3.50 0.20 -21.80
CA SER A 22 -3.11 1.17 -22.83
C SER A 22 -2.38 0.43 -23.94
N ALA A 23 -2.77 0.64 -25.18
CA ALA A 23 -2.26 -0.08 -26.36
C ALA A 23 -0.91 0.47 -26.83
N GLY A 24 0.07 0.62 -25.94
CA GLY A 24 1.42 1.07 -26.29
C GLY A 24 2.46 0.15 -25.67
N ALA A 25 3.54 -0.13 -26.39
CA ALA A 25 4.69 -0.78 -25.77
C ALA A 25 5.42 0.24 -24.90
N GLU A 26 5.97 -0.23 -23.78
CA GLU A 26 6.58 0.62 -22.78
C GLU A 26 7.81 -0.04 -22.16
N ILE A 27 8.89 0.74 -22.05
CA ILE A 27 9.97 0.45 -21.13
C ILE A 27 9.55 1.08 -19.79
N SER A 28 9.01 0.27 -18.89
CA SER A 28 8.48 0.76 -17.62
C SER A 28 9.57 1.09 -16.60
N LYS A 29 10.68 0.35 -16.62
CA LYS A 29 11.80 0.60 -15.71
C LYS A 29 13.14 0.30 -16.37
N ILE A 30 14.12 1.16 -16.11
CA ILE A 30 15.56 0.91 -16.29
C ILE A 30 16.20 1.22 -14.95
N SER A 31 17.06 0.32 -14.45
CA SER A 31 17.83 0.53 -13.23
C SER A 31 19.21 -0.10 -13.36
N TYR A 32 20.15 0.40 -12.57
CA TYR A 32 21.50 -0.08 -12.46
C TYR A 32 21.83 -0.39 -11.01
N ASP A 33 22.34 -1.59 -10.75
CA ASP A 33 22.89 -1.98 -9.46
C ASP A 33 24.42 -1.75 -9.48
N ASP A 34 24.87 -0.72 -8.79
CA ASP A 34 26.28 -0.33 -8.72
C ASP A 34 27.13 -1.29 -7.91
N GLN A 35 26.53 -2.14 -7.06
CA GLN A 35 27.26 -3.14 -6.29
C GLN A 35 27.69 -4.32 -7.17
N ASN A 36 26.82 -4.73 -8.09
CA ASN A 36 27.04 -5.88 -8.96
C ASN A 36 27.41 -5.48 -10.40
N GLY A 37 27.32 -4.19 -10.75
CA GLY A 37 27.49 -3.71 -12.12
C GLY A 37 26.42 -4.21 -13.09
N GLU A 38 25.24 -4.53 -12.57
CA GLU A 38 24.16 -5.16 -13.30
C GLU A 38 23.09 -4.15 -13.70
N TRP A 39 22.72 -4.16 -14.95
CA TRP A 39 21.60 -3.42 -15.49
C TRP A 39 20.34 -4.28 -15.48
N HIS A 40 19.24 -3.67 -15.16
CA HIS A 40 17.92 -4.31 -15.19
C HIS A 40 16.95 -3.48 -16.02
N ILE A 41 16.24 -4.12 -16.95
CA ILE A 41 15.22 -3.51 -17.78
C ILE A 41 13.93 -4.33 -17.73
N LEU A 42 12.81 -3.66 -17.53
CA LEU A 42 11.51 -4.31 -17.59
C LEU A 42 10.48 -3.46 -18.32
N GLY A 43 9.49 -4.14 -18.90
CA GLY A 43 8.43 -3.49 -19.67
C GLY A 43 7.56 -4.49 -20.41
N SER A 44 6.82 -3.99 -21.39
CA SER A 44 5.92 -4.80 -22.19
C SER A 44 5.79 -4.34 -23.64
N PHE A 45 5.51 -5.29 -24.53
CA PHE A 45 5.11 -5.05 -25.91
C PHE A 45 3.67 -5.53 -26.12
N PRO A 46 2.75 -4.69 -26.56
CA PRO A 46 1.42 -5.15 -26.93
C PRO A 46 1.52 -6.11 -28.11
N ASN A 47 0.86 -7.26 -28.03
CA ASN A 47 0.74 -8.25 -29.11
C ASN A 47 2.05 -8.93 -29.58
N ALA A 48 3.12 -8.91 -28.77
CA ALA A 48 4.42 -9.47 -29.21
C ALA A 48 4.44 -11.01 -29.27
N GLY A 49 3.56 -11.71 -28.54
CA GLY A 49 3.59 -13.16 -28.41
C GLY A 49 4.92 -13.67 -27.84
N LYS A 50 5.13 -14.98 -27.81
CA LYS A 50 6.42 -15.59 -27.40
C LYS A 50 7.51 -15.28 -28.43
N ARG A 51 8.12 -14.12 -28.36
CA ARG A 51 9.18 -13.66 -29.27
C ARG A 51 10.38 -13.17 -28.46
N LYS A 52 11.47 -12.98 -29.15
CA LYS A 52 12.62 -12.24 -28.64
C LYS A 52 12.49 -10.79 -29.07
N ALA A 53 12.98 -9.87 -28.24
CA ALA A 53 13.15 -8.48 -28.59
C ALA A 53 14.65 -8.18 -28.74
N ALA A 54 14.99 -7.35 -29.71
CA ALA A 54 16.33 -6.79 -29.81
C ALA A 54 16.46 -5.63 -28.83
N LEU A 55 17.40 -5.70 -27.90
CA LEU A 55 17.80 -4.60 -27.04
C LEU A 55 19.08 -4.01 -27.60
N GLU A 56 19.05 -2.73 -27.90
CA GLU A 56 20.19 -1.92 -28.31
C GLU A 56 20.38 -0.75 -27.36
N ILE A 57 21.59 -0.49 -26.93
CA ILE A 57 21.92 0.64 -26.06
C ILE A 57 23.00 1.47 -26.76
N LEU A 58 22.64 2.70 -27.11
CA LEU A 58 23.56 3.61 -27.78
C LEU A 58 24.33 4.44 -26.74
N LYS A 59 25.60 4.66 -27.01
CA LYS A 59 26.49 5.52 -26.22
C LYS A 59 26.00 6.97 -26.22
N PRO A 60 26.35 7.75 -25.20
CA PRO A 60 26.01 9.16 -25.11
C PRO A 60 26.38 9.94 -26.37
N GLY A 61 25.40 10.71 -26.89
CA GLY A 61 25.57 11.57 -28.06
C GLY A 61 25.72 10.83 -29.39
N LYS A 62 25.54 9.50 -29.44
CA LYS A 62 25.62 8.70 -30.66
C LYS A 62 24.24 8.41 -31.24
N THR A 63 24.18 8.26 -32.55
CA THR A 63 23.03 7.80 -33.32
C THR A 63 23.29 6.43 -33.91
N VAL A 64 22.29 5.72 -34.39
CA VAL A 64 22.42 4.37 -34.98
C VAL A 64 23.34 4.32 -36.22
N ASN A 65 23.62 5.45 -36.84
CA ASN A 65 24.45 5.57 -38.00
C ASN A 65 25.92 5.87 -37.71
N ASP A 66 26.24 6.13 -36.45
CA ASP A 66 27.62 6.44 -36.05
C ASP A 66 28.46 5.17 -35.89
N PRO A 67 29.71 5.21 -36.30
CA PRO A 67 30.66 4.16 -35.94
C PRO A 67 30.72 4.03 -34.41
N ASP A 68 30.84 2.81 -33.90
CA ASP A 68 30.92 2.53 -32.47
C ASP A 68 29.72 3.10 -31.64
N ALA A 69 28.55 3.23 -32.24
CA ALA A 69 27.35 3.75 -31.57
C ALA A 69 26.91 2.92 -30.39
N TYR A 70 27.09 1.62 -30.46
CA TYR A 70 26.52 0.70 -29.49
C TYR A 70 27.40 0.50 -28.26
N ALA A 71 26.84 0.69 -27.09
CA ALA A 71 27.43 0.28 -25.81
C ALA A 71 27.10 -1.18 -25.51
N TYR A 72 25.89 -1.63 -25.94
CA TYR A 72 25.41 -2.99 -25.72
C TYR A 72 24.38 -3.34 -26.80
N ALA A 73 24.33 -4.61 -27.21
CA ALA A 73 23.28 -5.14 -28.06
C ALA A 73 23.06 -6.64 -27.74
N ALA A 74 21.81 -7.03 -27.53
CA ALA A 74 21.42 -8.41 -27.25
C ALA A 74 19.98 -8.71 -27.64
N GLU A 75 19.66 -9.99 -27.76
CA GLU A 75 18.27 -10.44 -27.76
C GLU A 75 17.81 -10.74 -26.32
N ILE A 76 16.65 -10.20 -25.93
CA ILE A 76 16.02 -10.48 -24.64
C ILE A 76 14.74 -11.28 -24.83
N PRO A 77 14.41 -12.20 -23.90
CA PRO A 77 13.20 -12.99 -23.98
C PRO A 77 11.97 -12.13 -23.70
N VAL A 78 10.90 -12.35 -24.47
CA VAL A 78 9.58 -11.77 -24.25
C VAL A 78 8.60 -12.91 -23.97
N ASN A 79 7.83 -12.84 -22.92
CA ASN A 79 6.88 -13.87 -22.53
C ASN A 79 5.62 -13.86 -23.44
N ALA A 80 4.71 -14.82 -23.21
CA ALA A 80 3.49 -14.95 -24.00
C ALA A 80 2.55 -13.74 -23.93
N TYR A 81 2.68 -12.93 -22.88
CA TYR A 81 1.88 -11.71 -22.66
C TYR A 81 2.58 -10.44 -23.17
N GLY A 82 3.73 -10.59 -23.79
CA GLY A 82 4.52 -9.46 -24.29
C GLY A 82 5.42 -8.80 -23.25
N ALA A 83 5.45 -9.27 -22.00
CA ALA A 83 6.32 -8.69 -20.97
C ALA A 83 7.76 -9.19 -21.11
N PHE A 84 8.70 -8.32 -20.81
CA PHE A 84 10.13 -8.64 -20.69
C PHE A 84 10.66 -8.17 -19.35
N ASP A 85 11.62 -8.94 -18.84
CA ASP A 85 12.36 -8.70 -17.61
C ASP A 85 13.77 -9.28 -17.84
N ALA A 86 14.77 -8.43 -17.92
CA ALA A 86 16.12 -8.85 -18.32
C ALA A 86 17.19 -8.12 -17.56
N ASN A 87 18.17 -8.90 -17.08
CA ASN A 87 19.41 -8.42 -16.50
C ASN A 87 20.56 -8.56 -17.49
N PHE A 88 21.46 -7.60 -17.49
CA PHE A 88 22.64 -7.62 -18.35
C PHE A 88 23.76 -6.74 -17.79
N HIS A 89 24.96 -6.89 -18.32
CA HIS A 89 26.13 -6.14 -17.89
C HIS A 89 26.78 -5.41 -19.06
N PHE A 90 27.08 -4.15 -18.89
CA PHE A 90 28.03 -3.43 -19.69
C PHE A 90 28.73 -2.33 -18.88
N ASN A 91 29.97 -2.04 -19.22
CA ASN A 91 30.72 -0.97 -18.61
C ASN A 91 30.52 0.31 -19.43
N GLY A 92 29.86 1.30 -18.82
CA GLY A 92 29.58 2.59 -19.46
C GLY A 92 30.34 3.73 -18.80
N GLU A 93 30.62 4.76 -19.59
CA GLU A 93 30.97 6.09 -19.09
C GLU A 93 29.70 6.81 -18.65
N SER A 94 29.82 7.78 -17.74
CA SER A 94 28.70 8.61 -17.36
C SER A 94 28.16 9.39 -18.55
N GLY A 95 26.83 9.39 -18.71
CA GLY A 95 26.18 10.09 -19.81
C GLY A 95 24.74 9.65 -20.05
N GLU A 96 24.16 10.21 -21.11
CA GLU A 96 22.80 9.93 -21.51
C GLU A 96 22.76 8.84 -22.58
N TYR A 97 22.26 7.67 -22.23
CA TYR A 97 22.15 6.49 -23.09
C TYR A 97 20.76 6.41 -23.73
N LEU A 98 20.69 6.05 -24.98
CA LEU A 98 19.45 5.73 -25.66
C LEU A 98 19.21 4.21 -25.65
N PHE A 99 18.22 3.78 -24.87
CA PHE A 99 17.75 2.40 -24.87
C PHE A 99 16.71 2.21 -25.97
N ARG A 100 16.96 1.25 -26.86
CA ARG A 100 16.09 0.92 -27.98
C ARG A 100 15.68 -0.55 -27.88
N LEU A 101 14.39 -0.80 -27.92
CA LEU A 101 13.84 -2.16 -27.96
C LEU A 101 13.01 -2.35 -29.20
N GLY A 102 13.38 -3.37 -29.99
CA GLY A 102 12.69 -3.74 -31.21
C GLY A 102 12.00 -5.10 -31.09
N ALA A 103 10.69 -5.17 -31.34
CA ALA A 103 9.95 -6.42 -31.46
C ALA A 103 8.81 -6.30 -32.48
N GLY A 104 8.71 -7.27 -33.39
CA GLY A 104 7.58 -7.36 -34.32
C GLY A 104 7.44 -6.15 -35.29
N GLY A 105 8.54 -5.48 -35.60
CA GLY A 105 8.56 -4.29 -36.46
C GLY A 105 8.35 -2.96 -35.77
N ASN A 106 8.11 -2.97 -34.44
CA ASN A 106 8.02 -1.77 -33.63
C ASN A 106 9.34 -1.53 -32.88
N ILE A 107 9.74 -0.26 -32.78
CA ILE A 107 10.93 0.17 -32.03
C ILE A 107 10.45 1.14 -30.95
N PHE A 108 10.91 0.92 -29.72
CA PHE A 108 10.64 1.76 -28.57
C PHE A 108 11.95 2.31 -28.04
N GLU A 109 11.93 3.58 -27.69
CA GLU A 109 13.13 4.31 -27.29
C GLU A 109 12.88 4.99 -25.96
N LYS A 110 13.88 4.92 -25.07
CA LYS A 110 13.88 5.61 -23.79
C LYS A 110 15.29 6.10 -23.48
N MET A 111 15.39 7.38 -23.16
CA MET A 111 16.64 7.95 -22.67
C MET A 111 16.82 7.59 -21.18
N TYR A 112 18.05 7.28 -20.82
CA TYR A 112 18.46 7.02 -19.43
C TYR A 112 19.80 7.68 -19.14
N VAL A 113 19.83 8.50 -18.11
CA VAL A 113 21.08 9.13 -17.66
C VAL A 113 21.75 8.23 -16.64
N PHE A 114 22.95 7.83 -16.96
CA PHE A 114 23.80 6.98 -16.14
C PHE A 114 24.97 7.77 -15.56
N LEU A 115 25.23 7.59 -14.29
CA LEU A 115 26.50 7.96 -13.65
C LEU A 115 27.22 6.69 -13.27
N ASN A 116 28.46 6.55 -13.73
CA ASN A 116 29.31 5.48 -13.26
C ASN A 116 29.65 5.67 -11.76
N ARG A 117 30.12 4.63 -11.14
CA ARG A 117 30.37 4.62 -9.69
C ARG A 117 31.30 5.74 -9.23
N GLN A 118 32.36 6.05 -9.99
CA GLN A 118 33.33 7.07 -9.63
C GLN A 118 32.68 8.47 -9.68
N ASP A 119 32.01 8.79 -10.77
CA ASP A 119 31.35 10.10 -10.92
C ASP A 119 30.22 10.29 -9.90
N ALA A 120 29.49 9.20 -9.57
CA ALA A 120 28.46 9.23 -8.54
C ALA A 120 29.05 9.49 -7.15
N GLN A 121 30.21 8.88 -6.83
CA GLN A 121 30.91 9.10 -5.57
C GLN A 121 31.47 10.51 -5.48
N ASP A 122 32.11 10.99 -6.52
CA ASP A 122 32.68 12.36 -6.56
C ASP A 122 31.58 13.41 -6.41
N TYR A 123 30.44 13.18 -7.07
CA TYR A 123 29.29 14.07 -6.92
C TYR A 123 28.71 14.04 -5.50
N LEU A 124 28.58 12.85 -4.90
CA LEU A 124 28.11 12.68 -3.53
C LEU A 124 29.02 13.38 -2.52
N GLN A 125 30.34 13.31 -2.70
CA GLN A 125 31.29 14.05 -1.87
C GLN A 125 31.06 15.55 -1.94
N ARG A 126 30.82 16.10 -3.14
CA ARG A 126 30.50 17.52 -3.34
C ARG A 126 29.17 17.89 -2.65
N VAL A 127 28.12 17.07 -2.79
CA VAL A 127 26.85 17.27 -2.09
C VAL A 127 27.04 17.28 -0.58
N ASN A 128 27.79 16.35 -0.03
CA ASN A 128 28.05 16.27 1.41
C ASN A 128 28.94 17.40 1.94
N ALA A 129 29.62 18.12 1.08
CA ALA A 129 30.50 19.24 1.44
C ALA A 129 29.83 20.61 1.40
N VAL A 130 28.62 20.74 0.80
CA VAL A 130 27.92 22.03 0.71
C VAL A 130 27.60 22.58 2.10
N GLN A 131 27.70 23.89 2.24
CA GLN A 131 27.45 24.60 3.50
C GLN A 131 26.14 25.39 3.48
N SER A 132 25.45 25.42 2.34
CA SER A 132 24.20 26.17 2.18
C SER A 132 23.31 25.60 1.06
N ALA A 133 22.03 25.91 1.11
CA ALA A 133 21.08 25.60 0.04
C ALA A 133 21.49 26.24 -1.29
N SER A 134 22.07 27.44 -1.26
CA SER A 134 22.54 28.12 -2.47
C SER A 134 23.74 27.41 -3.14
N GLU A 135 24.66 26.87 -2.35
CA GLU A 135 25.74 26.05 -2.89
C GLU A 135 25.21 24.75 -3.50
N LEU A 136 24.25 24.09 -2.82
CA LEU A 136 23.58 22.91 -3.34
C LEU A 136 22.85 23.23 -4.66
N GLN A 137 22.12 24.33 -4.72
CA GLN A 137 21.47 24.79 -5.94
C GLN A 137 22.48 24.97 -7.07
N SER A 138 23.59 25.66 -6.82
CA SER A 138 24.65 25.87 -7.83
C SER A 138 25.22 24.55 -8.34
N LEU A 139 25.43 23.60 -7.43
CA LEU A 139 25.92 22.26 -7.77
C LEU A 139 24.92 21.50 -8.66
N PHE A 140 23.60 21.61 -8.38
CA PHE A 140 22.57 21.02 -9.22
C PHE A 140 22.49 21.70 -10.59
N GLU A 141 22.55 23.02 -10.64
CA GLU A 141 22.44 23.77 -11.89
C GLU A 141 23.63 23.54 -12.82
N GLU A 142 24.83 23.39 -12.28
CA GLU A 142 26.03 22.97 -13.03
C GLU A 142 25.84 21.63 -13.74
N ASN A 143 25.09 20.70 -13.11
CA ASN A 143 24.88 19.35 -13.59
C ASN A 143 23.40 19.07 -13.96
N TYR A 144 22.55 20.07 -14.03
CA TYR A 144 21.08 19.92 -14.11
C TYR A 144 20.62 18.99 -15.23
N GLY A 145 21.24 19.08 -16.43
CA GLY A 145 20.87 18.18 -17.53
C GLY A 145 21.09 16.69 -17.24
N LYS A 146 22.09 16.38 -16.41
CA LYS A 146 22.38 14.99 -15.99
C LYS A 146 21.50 14.57 -14.79
N LEU A 147 21.37 15.44 -13.81
CA LEU A 147 20.71 15.13 -12.53
C LEU A 147 19.19 15.16 -12.61
N LYS A 148 18.59 16.02 -13.42
CA LYS A 148 17.14 16.07 -13.62
C LYS A 148 16.56 14.70 -13.92
N ASN A 149 17.16 13.96 -14.84
CA ASN A 149 16.68 12.64 -15.23
C ASN A 149 17.03 11.53 -14.22
N ILE A 150 18.18 11.68 -13.50
CA ILE A 150 18.61 10.69 -12.50
C ILE A 150 17.76 10.79 -11.23
N CYS A 151 17.43 12.00 -10.79
CA CYS A 151 16.69 12.26 -9.55
C CYS A 151 15.19 12.45 -9.77
N SER A 152 14.70 12.39 -11.01
CA SER A 152 13.30 12.62 -11.38
C SER A 152 12.75 13.97 -10.82
N LEU A 153 13.61 14.97 -10.71
CA LEU A 153 13.27 16.26 -10.12
C LEU A 153 12.88 17.26 -11.21
N GLU A 154 11.62 17.70 -11.19
CA GLU A 154 11.16 18.84 -11.96
C GLU A 154 11.04 20.05 -11.06
N VAL A 155 11.86 21.06 -11.30
CA VAL A 155 11.88 22.29 -10.51
C VAL A 155 11.39 23.45 -11.36
N LEU A 156 10.23 24.00 -10.97
CA LEU A 156 9.75 25.24 -11.55
C LEU A 156 10.59 26.42 -11.04
N PRO A 157 10.84 27.46 -11.86
CA PRO A 157 11.69 28.57 -11.48
C PRO A 157 11.31 29.24 -10.15
N GLU A 158 10.02 29.37 -9.90
CA GLU A 158 9.46 29.99 -8.69
C GLU A 158 9.59 29.12 -7.43
N GLN A 159 9.92 27.84 -7.59
CA GLN A 159 10.03 26.89 -6.49
C GLN A 159 11.49 26.54 -6.15
N LYS A 160 12.44 27.00 -6.93
CA LYS A 160 13.86 26.62 -6.82
C LYS A 160 14.40 26.78 -5.40
N GLU A 161 14.29 27.96 -4.82
CA GLU A 161 14.83 28.25 -3.50
C GLU A 161 14.25 27.31 -2.43
N THR A 162 12.95 27.09 -2.47
CA THR A 162 12.24 26.24 -1.51
C THR A 162 12.62 24.78 -1.66
N ILE A 163 12.70 24.27 -2.90
CA ILE A 163 13.03 22.86 -3.17
C ILE A 163 14.50 22.59 -2.78
N TYR A 164 15.43 23.42 -3.19
CA TYR A 164 16.85 23.25 -2.82
C TYR A 164 17.09 23.47 -1.34
N GLY A 165 16.32 24.36 -0.68
CA GLY A 165 16.30 24.49 0.77
C GLY A 165 15.89 23.18 1.45
N SER A 166 14.80 22.58 1.00
CA SER A 166 14.32 21.32 1.57
C SER A 166 15.27 20.14 1.31
N ILE A 167 15.89 20.06 0.12
CA ILE A 167 16.92 19.04 -0.14
C ILE A 167 18.13 19.25 0.77
N TYR A 168 18.58 20.50 0.95
CA TYR A 168 19.70 20.81 1.84
C TYR A 168 19.39 20.42 3.29
N GLU A 169 18.21 20.74 3.80
CA GLU A 169 17.75 20.36 5.14
C GLU A 169 17.62 18.84 5.32
N SER A 170 17.41 18.09 4.22
CA SER A 170 17.35 16.63 4.26
C SER A 170 18.70 15.94 4.33
N ILE A 171 19.82 16.67 4.17
CA ILE A 171 21.17 16.10 4.28
C ILE A 171 21.38 15.60 5.71
N PRO A 172 21.65 14.29 5.91
CA PRO A 172 21.86 13.74 7.24
C PRO A 172 23.07 14.37 7.93
N LYS A 173 23.06 14.43 9.25
CA LYS A 173 24.22 14.83 10.05
C LYS A 173 25.38 13.86 9.81
N GLY A 174 26.30 14.19 8.94
CA GLY A 174 27.41 13.35 8.49
C GLY A 174 27.34 12.98 7.02
N GLY A 175 26.39 13.56 6.29
CA GLY A 175 26.17 13.37 4.86
C GLY A 175 25.40 12.10 4.50
N PHE A 176 25.03 11.99 3.25
CA PHE A 176 24.47 10.76 2.67
C PHE A 176 25.57 9.68 2.57
N LYS A 177 25.19 8.44 2.83
CA LYS A 177 26.12 7.28 2.79
C LYS A 177 26.31 6.74 1.38
N SER A 178 25.31 6.92 0.53
CA SER A 178 25.32 6.46 -0.86
C SER A 178 24.64 7.47 -1.79
N PHE A 179 24.97 7.39 -3.08
CA PHE A 179 24.30 8.19 -4.09
C PHE A 179 22.81 7.81 -4.23
N GLU A 180 22.46 6.56 -3.93
CA GLU A 180 21.07 6.11 -3.89
C GLU A 180 20.27 6.78 -2.74
N ASP A 181 20.87 6.91 -1.55
CA ASP A 181 20.22 7.64 -0.44
C ASP A 181 19.97 9.10 -0.82
N PHE A 182 20.93 9.73 -1.49
CA PHE A 182 20.78 11.08 -2.02
C PHE A 182 19.66 11.17 -3.05
N LYS A 183 19.64 10.29 -4.07
CA LYS A 183 18.58 10.26 -5.09
C LYS A 183 17.20 10.07 -4.47
N LYS A 184 17.11 9.16 -3.49
CA LYS A 184 15.88 8.89 -2.76
C LYS A 184 15.39 10.17 -2.06
N SER A 185 16.26 10.86 -1.34
CA SER A 185 15.91 12.11 -0.66
C SER A 185 15.46 13.21 -1.64
N VAL A 186 16.13 13.35 -2.78
CA VAL A 186 15.71 14.31 -3.82
C VAL A 186 14.35 13.95 -4.41
N ALA A 187 14.09 12.66 -4.67
CA ALA A 187 12.81 12.19 -5.18
C ALA A 187 11.67 12.43 -4.16
N GLU A 188 11.93 12.18 -2.88
CA GLU A 188 10.96 12.46 -1.78
C GLU A 188 10.57 13.94 -1.75
N VAL A 189 11.55 14.84 -1.82
CA VAL A 189 11.29 16.28 -1.86
C VAL A 189 10.54 16.67 -3.13
N GLY A 190 10.94 16.16 -4.29
CA GLY A 190 10.28 16.42 -5.57
C GLY A 190 8.81 16.01 -5.55
N LEU A 191 8.53 14.77 -5.14
CA LEU A 191 7.16 14.23 -5.04
C LEU A 191 6.30 15.00 -4.03
N LEU A 192 6.89 15.41 -2.89
CA LEU A 192 6.19 16.24 -1.91
C LEU A 192 5.75 17.56 -2.54
N TYR A 193 6.65 18.24 -3.25
CA TYR A 193 6.31 19.50 -3.92
C TYR A 193 5.32 19.33 -5.08
N GLU A 194 5.43 18.24 -5.84
CA GLU A 194 4.41 17.89 -6.83
C GLU A 194 3.03 17.73 -6.18
N PHE A 195 2.95 17.00 -5.08
CA PHE A 195 1.69 16.83 -4.34
C PHE A 195 1.14 18.17 -3.84
N LEU A 196 1.98 18.99 -3.22
CA LEU A 196 1.54 20.27 -2.62
C LEU A 196 1.00 21.26 -3.66
N ASN A 197 1.45 21.19 -4.91
CA ASN A 197 1.05 22.09 -5.99
C ASN A 197 0.04 21.49 -6.96
N GLU A 198 -0.33 20.20 -6.79
CA GLU A 198 -1.27 19.52 -7.67
C GLU A 198 -2.71 19.97 -7.38
N THR A 199 -3.41 20.46 -8.41
CA THR A 199 -4.79 20.96 -8.27
C THR A 199 -5.87 20.04 -8.84
N GLN A 200 -5.50 19.17 -9.79
CA GLN A 200 -6.45 18.32 -10.49
C GLN A 200 -6.53 16.91 -9.88
N ASN A 201 -5.36 16.30 -9.62
CA ASN A 201 -5.24 14.92 -9.18
C ASN A 201 -4.42 14.77 -7.88
N PRO A 202 -4.73 15.50 -6.79
CA PRO A 202 -3.93 15.46 -5.56
C PRO A 202 -3.91 14.07 -4.91
N VAL A 203 -4.96 13.26 -5.09
CA VAL A 203 -5.02 11.89 -4.58
C VAL A 203 -3.94 11.02 -5.23
N GLU A 204 -3.81 11.06 -6.56
CA GLU A 204 -2.81 10.27 -7.27
C GLU A 204 -1.38 10.68 -6.88
N LYS A 205 -1.13 11.98 -6.74
CA LYS A 205 0.18 12.47 -6.32
C LYS A 205 0.53 12.07 -4.88
N LEU A 206 -0.46 12.10 -3.97
CA LEU A 206 -0.27 11.63 -2.61
C LEU A 206 0.01 10.11 -2.57
N GLU A 207 -0.69 9.32 -3.38
CA GLU A 207 -0.50 7.86 -3.43
C GLU A 207 0.91 7.46 -3.91
N LYS A 208 1.58 8.27 -4.75
CA LYS A 208 2.98 8.06 -5.14
C LYS A 208 3.97 8.22 -3.99
N LEU A 209 3.62 8.97 -2.97
CA LEU A 209 4.45 9.16 -1.77
C LEU A 209 4.38 7.97 -0.81
N PHE A 210 3.37 7.10 -0.91
CA PHE A 210 3.21 5.96 0.01
C PHE A 210 4.35 4.95 -0.06
N ASP A 211 5.07 4.86 -1.19
CA ASP A 211 6.23 3.99 -1.32
C ASP A 211 7.44 4.46 -0.50
N TYR A 212 7.40 5.70 -0.02
CA TYR A 212 8.42 6.34 0.80
C TYR A 212 8.02 6.44 2.27
N PHE A 213 6.78 6.11 2.62
CA PHE A 213 6.29 6.17 3.98
C PHE A 213 6.90 5.08 4.86
N SER A 214 7.11 5.41 6.13
CA SER A 214 7.61 4.50 7.14
C SER A 214 6.60 3.39 7.49
N GLU A 215 7.07 2.29 8.09
CA GLU A 215 6.23 1.18 8.53
C GLU A 215 5.16 1.63 9.55
N ASP A 216 5.47 2.64 10.36
CA ASP A 216 4.55 3.18 11.37
C ASP A 216 3.30 3.84 10.76
N THR A 217 3.39 4.32 9.52
CA THR A 217 2.28 4.97 8.81
C THR A 217 1.42 3.97 8.01
N LEU A 218 1.91 2.74 7.79
CA LEU A 218 1.21 1.72 6.98
C LEU A 218 -0.25 1.46 7.41
N PRO A 219 -0.63 1.43 8.70
CA PRO A 219 -2.04 1.26 9.09
C PRO A 219 -2.97 2.34 8.53
N ALA A 220 -2.50 3.59 8.42
CA ALA A 220 -3.28 4.66 7.78
C ALA A 220 -3.34 4.48 6.26
N VAL A 221 -2.25 4.01 5.62
CA VAL A 221 -2.22 3.68 4.19
C VAL A 221 -3.15 2.52 3.89
N ASP A 222 -3.20 1.49 4.74
CA ASP A 222 -4.11 0.35 4.58
C ASP A 222 -5.57 0.77 4.71
N ALA A 223 -5.90 1.62 5.70
CA ALA A 223 -7.23 2.21 5.82
C ALA A 223 -7.60 3.06 4.59
N TRP A 224 -6.65 3.85 4.08
CA TRP A 224 -6.83 4.64 2.86
C TRP A 224 -7.09 3.77 1.63
N LYS A 225 -6.33 2.67 1.44
CA LYS A 225 -6.47 1.77 0.29
C LYS A 225 -7.73 0.91 0.36
N ASN A 226 -8.29 0.70 1.55
CA ASN A 226 -9.51 -0.08 1.73
C ASN A 226 -10.74 0.71 1.30
N THR A 227 -11.33 0.35 0.16
CA THR A 227 -12.51 1.01 -0.42
C THR A 227 -13.78 0.86 0.42
N GLU A 228 -13.80 -0.08 1.36
CA GLU A 228 -14.91 -0.21 2.31
C GLU A 228 -14.80 0.75 3.50
N LEU A 229 -13.59 1.22 3.81
CA LEU A 229 -13.33 2.18 4.88
C LEU A 229 -13.23 3.61 4.38
N THR A 230 -12.63 3.81 3.20
CA THR A 230 -12.34 5.14 2.66
C THR A 230 -12.93 5.32 1.27
N SER A 231 -13.90 6.21 1.15
CA SER A 231 -14.50 6.60 -0.12
C SER A 231 -13.62 7.56 -0.93
N ALA A 232 -13.86 7.67 -2.23
CA ALA A 232 -13.17 8.63 -3.09
C ALA A 232 -13.34 10.08 -2.63
N ALA A 233 -14.50 10.43 -2.08
CA ALA A 233 -14.77 11.77 -1.53
C ALA A 233 -13.89 12.06 -0.30
N GLN A 234 -13.76 11.10 0.60
CA GLN A 234 -12.89 11.21 1.78
C GLN A 234 -11.41 11.30 1.37
N LYS A 235 -10.95 10.50 0.40
CA LYS A 235 -9.59 10.61 -0.15
C LYS A 235 -9.31 12.01 -0.66
N LYS A 236 -10.22 12.59 -1.45
CA LYS A 236 -10.09 13.94 -1.97
C LYS A 236 -10.06 14.99 -0.87
N LYS A 237 -10.92 14.85 0.15
CA LYS A 237 -10.95 15.73 1.32
C LYS A 237 -9.63 15.69 2.09
N ILE A 238 -9.16 14.49 2.45
CA ILE A 238 -7.89 14.29 3.18
C ILE A 238 -6.72 14.89 2.41
N ALA A 239 -6.58 14.59 1.11
CA ALA A 239 -5.52 15.15 0.28
C ALA A 239 -5.56 16.69 0.26
N GLY A 240 -6.74 17.29 0.09
CA GLY A 240 -6.91 18.74 0.11
C GLY A 240 -6.60 19.37 1.48
N ASP A 241 -6.93 18.70 2.57
CA ASP A 241 -6.62 19.19 3.91
C ASP A 241 -5.11 19.11 4.22
N LEU A 242 -4.42 18.08 3.71
CA LEU A 242 -2.96 17.98 3.79
C LEU A 242 -2.25 19.06 2.99
N GLN A 243 -2.71 19.37 1.78
CA GLN A 243 -2.16 20.47 0.99
C GLN A 243 -2.29 21.83 1.71
N LYS A 244 -3.43 22.08 2.38
CA LYS A 244 -3.63 23.30 3.19
C LYS A 244 -2.66 23.40 4.37
N LYS A 245 -2.31 22.26 4.99
CA LYS A 245 -1.35 22.18 6.10
C LYS A 245 0.09 22.46 5.67
N LYS A 246 0.40 22.35 4.37
CA LYS A 246 1.72 22.61 3.78
C LYS A 246 2.87 21.94 4.52
N PRO A 247 2.90 20.61 4.65
CA PRO A 247 4.00 19.91 5.31
C PRO A 247 5.34 20.28 4.68
N SER A 248 6.33 20.59 5.51
CA SER A 248 7.67 21.03 5.08
C SER A 248 8.60 19.86 4.72
N SER A 249 8.25 18.65 5.08
CA SER A 249 9.05 17.44 4.83
C SER A 249 8.16 16.21 4.67
N LEU A 250 8.72 15.13 4.13
CA LEU A 250 8.02 13.85 4.04
C LEU A 250 7.58 13.36 5.43
N ALA A 251 8.45 13.40 6.42
CA ALA A 251 8.11 13.00 7.79
C ALA A 251 6.95 13.84 8.39
N ALA A 252 6.91 15.14 8.10
CA ALA A 252 5.79 15.99 8.50
C ALA A 252 4.50 15.58 7.76
N LEU A 253 4.59 15.26 6.48
CA LEU A 253 3.46 14.76 5.70
C LEU A 253 2.94 13.42 6.25
N GLU A 254 3.82 12.47 6.54
CA GLU A 254 3.46 11.16 7.11
C GLU A 254 2.65 11.30 8.39
N ASN A 255 3.17 12.08 9.35
CA ASN A 255 2.48 12.32 10.61
C ASN A 255 1.11 12.99 10.41
N GLN A 256 1.05 14.00 9.54
CA GLN A 256 -0.19 14.69 9.23
C GLN A 256 -1.16 13.80 8.46
N PHE A 257 -0.66 12.91 7.59
CA PHE A 257 -1.46 11.95 6.83
C PHE A 257 -2.10 10.93 7.78
N ALA A 258 -1.32 10.33 8.67
CA ALA A 258 -1.83 9.35 9.64
C ALA A 258 -2.93 9.99 10.51
N GLU A 259 -2.66 11.15 11.10
CA GLU A 259 -3.63 11.84 11.94
C GLU A 259 -4.88 12.26 11.17
N THR A 260 -4.72 12.91 10.01
CA THR A 260 -5.85 13.42 9.22
C THR A 260 -6.72 12.29 8.70
N THR A 261 -6.11 11.20 8.23
CA THR A 261 -6.82 10.03 7.71
C THR A 261 -7.61 9.35 8.82
N VAL A 262 -6.96 9.01 9.93
CA VAL A 262 -7.62 8.35 11.05
C VAL A 262 -8.74 9.21 11.62
N LEU A 263 -8.49 10.49 11.86
CA LEU A 263 -9.50 11.39 12.42
C LEU A 263 -10.70 11.59 11.49
N THR A 264 -10.46 11.74 10.18
CA THR A 264 -11.55 11.86 9.20
C THR A 264 -12.41 10.60 9.17
N LEU A 265 -11.78 9.43 9.15
CA LEU A 265 -12.50 8.16 9.08
C LEU A 265 -13.28 7.88 10.38
N LEU A 266 -12.72 8.17 11.56
CA LEU A 266 -13.43 8.00 12.84
C LEU A 266 -14.63 8.93 12.96
N ASN A 267 -14.57 10.15 12.43
CA ASN A 267 -15.68 11.10 12.46
C ASN A 267 -16.75 10.85 11.40
N GLU A 268 -16.43 10.12 10.33
CA GLU A 268 -17.32 9.92 9.18
C GLU A 268 -17.70 8.45 8.96
N VAL A 269 -17.37 7.57 9.91
CA VAL A 269 -17.67 6.14 9.80
C VAL A 269 -19.18 5.90 9.78
N PRO A 270 -19.73 5.17 8.78
CA PRO A 270 -21.17 5.09 8.57
C PRO A 270 -21.89 4.16 9.56
N SER A 271 -21.19 3.27 10.24
CA SER A 271 -21.78 2.30 11.17
C SER A 271 -20.76 1.79 12.19
N LYS A 272 -21.26 1.28 13.33
CA LYS A 272 -20.40 0.71 14.38
C LYS A 272 -19.66 -0.55 13.93
N GLY A 273 -20.21 -1.33 13.03
CA GLY A 273 -19.48 -2.45 12.40
C GLY A 273 -18.28 -1.99 11.58
N LYS A 274 -18.44 -0.95 10.77
CA LYS A 274 -17.33 -0.33 10.03
C LYS A 274 -16.30 0.32 10.95
N GLU A 275 -16.75 0.91 12.07
CA GLU A 275 -15.88 1.47 13.10
C GLU A 275 -15.01 0.38 13.75
N ILE A 276 -15.57 -0.81 14.00
CA ILE A 276 -14.78 -1.97 14.49
C ILE A 276 -13.69 -2.34 13.48
N THR A 277 -14.04 -2.46 12.20
CA THR A 277 -13.07 -2.76 11.13
C THR A 277 -11.98 -1.69 11.02
N LEU A 278 -12.36 -0.42 11.11
CA LEU A 278 -11.41 0.70 11.12
C LEU A 278 -10.46 0.61 12.32
N LEU A 279 -11.01 0.39 13.52
CA LEU A 279 -10.21 0.23 14.74
C LEU A 279 -9.22 -0.93 14.64
N GLN A 280 -9.61 -2.07 14.07
CA GLN A 280 -8.72 -3.20 13.83
C GLN A 280 -7.54 -2.83 12.91
N THR A 281 -7.77 -1.95 11.96
CA THR A 281 -6.74 -1.51 11.01
C THR A 281 -5.79 -0.48 11.63
N VAL A 282 -6.33 0.51 12.37
CA VAL A 282 -5.58 1.71 12.78
C VAL A 282 -5.34 1.83 14.29
N HIS A 283 -5.61 0.80 15.10
CA HIS A 283 -5.50 0.88 16.57
C HIS A 283 -4.13 1.34 17.07
N SER A 284 -3.04 0.94 16.41
CA SER A 284 -1.69 1.37 16.74
C SER A 284 -1.49 2.89 16.63
N LEU A 285 -2.22 3.53 15.72
CA LEU A 285 -2.17 4.98 15.50
C LEU A 285 -3.09 5.74 16.47
N ILE A 286 -4.11 5.08 17.03
CA ILE A 286 -5.05 5.70 17.96
C ILE A 286 -4.42 5.82 19.35
N GLY A 287 -3.61 4.85 19.77
CA GLY A 287 -2.96 4.85 21.06
C GLY A 287 -3.92 4.68 22.25
N ALA A 288 -5.08 4.03 22.04
CA ALA A 288 -6.05 3.76 23.09
C ALA A 288 -5.51 2.68 24.06
N ALA A 289 -5.42 3.01 25.34
CA ALA A 289 -4.83 2.15 26.37
C ALA A 289 -5.62 0.85 26.60
N ARG A 290 -6.92 0.84 26.27
CA ARG A 290 -7.83 -0.29 26.52
C ARG A 290 -8.22 -1.05 25.24
N TYR A 291 -7.47 -0.88 24.16
CA TYR A 291 -7.79 -1.59 22.91
C TYR A 291 -7.74 -3.11 23.08
N ASP A 292 -6.76 -3.66 23.80
CA ASP A 292 -6.64 -5.11 24.02
C ASP A 292 -7.81 -5.70 24.83
N GLU A 293 -8.39 -4.92 25.72
CA GLU A 293 -9.60 -5.30 26.46
C GLU A 293 -10.82 -5.32 25.52
N PHE A 294 -10.93 -4.29 24.69
CA PHE A 294 -11.98 -4.20 23.67
C PHE A 294 -11.86 -5.30 22.62
N ALA A 295 -10.65 -5.62 22.17
CA ALA A 295 -10.40 -6.64 21.14
C ALA A 295 -10.94 -8.02 21.54
N LYS A 296 -10.92 -8.35 22.84
CA LYS A 296 -11.41 -9.63 23.41
C LYS A 296 -12.94 -9.71 23.51
N LEU A 297 -13.65 -8.62 23.32
CA LEU A 297 -15.12 -8.61 23.36
C LEU A 297 -15.70 -9.26 22.11
N SER A 298 -16.90 -9.86 22.24
CA SER A 298 -17.69 -10.28 21.07
C SER A 298 -18.11 -9.08 20.23
N GLU A 299 -18.45 -9.28 18.98
CA GLU A 299 -18.87 -8.20 18.07
C GLU A 299 -20.07 -7.39 18.63
N ALA A 300 -21.07 -8.09 19.17
CA ALA A 300 -22.22 -7.44 19.82
C ALA A 300 -21.82 -6.57 21.02
N GLN A 301 -20.85 -7.01 21.81
CA GLN A 301 -20.33 -6.24 22.94
C GLN A 301 -19.49 -5.04 22.45
N LYS A 302 -18.69 -5.21 21.41
CA LYS A 302 -17.94 -4.11 20.76
C LYS A 302 -18.88 -3.03 20.24
N ILE A 303 -19.95 -3.43 19.55
CA ILE A 303 -20.98 -2.49 19.09
C ILE A 303 -21.62 -1.74 20.28
N ARG A 304 -21.90 -2.43 21.38
CA ARG A 304 -22.48 -1.80 22.59
C ARG A 304 -21.53 -0.77 23.19
N VAL A 305 -20.24 -1.07 23.32
CA VAL A 305 -19.21 -0.13 23.77
C VAL A 305 -19.19 1.11 22.90
N LEU A 306 -19.07 0.94 21.58
CA LEU A 306 -19.00 2.05 20.62
C LEU A 306 -20.29 2.86 20.54
N SER A 307 -21.45 2.25 20.82
CA SER A 307 -22.73 2.94 20.83
C SER A 307 -22.88 3.92 22.01
N ASN A 308 -22.06 3.78 23.03
CA ASN A 308 -22.00 4.71 24.16
C ASN A 308 -21.06 5.90 23.90
N MET A 309 -20.39 5.92 22.75
CA MET A 309 -19.53 7.00 22.31
C MET A 309 -20.24 7.94 21.36
N SER A 310 -19.79 9.19 21.26
CA SER A 310 -20.19 10.08 20.18
C SER A 310 -19.86 9.45 18.83
N SER A 311 -20.73 9.63 17.85
CA SER A 311 -20.52 9.12 16.50
C SER A 311 -19.63 10.03 15.63
N SER A 312 -19.36 11.26 16.07
CA SER A 312 -18.57 12.25 15.34
C SER A 312 -18.20 13.44 16.25
N GLY A 313 -17.42 14.37 15.71
CA GLY A 313 -17.09 15.62 16.39
C GLY A 313 -15.83 15.56 17.25
N TYR A 314 -15.01 14.52 17.10
CA TYR A 314 -13.71 14.47 17.73
C TYR A 314 -12.74 15.45 17.09
N SER A 315 -12.10 16.27 17.91
CA SER A 315 -11.13 17.28 17.49
C SER A 315 -9.72 16.72 17.22
N SER A 316 -9.42 15.54 17.74
CA SER A 316 -8.14 14.85 17.57
C SER A 316 -8.30 13.33 17.74
N VAL A 317 -7.32 12.57 17.27
CA VAL A 317 -7.24 11.13 17.48
C VAL A 317 -7.12 10.82 18.98
N SER A 318 -6.38 11.62 19.76
CA SER A 318 -6.26 11.47 21.20
C SER A 318 -7.57 11.72 21.96
N ALA A 319 -8.40 12.66 21.48
CA ALA A 319 -9.73 12.88 22.04
C ALA A 319 -10.64 11.66 21.82
N TYR A 320 -10.56 11.03 20.65
CA TYR A 320 -11.25 9.77 20.38
C TYR A 320 -10.73 8.66 21.32
N ALA A 321 -9.39 8.50 21.44
CA ALA A 321 -8.79 7.48 22.29
C ALA A 321 -9.26 7.59 23.75
N ALA A 322 -9.30 8.81 24.29
CA ALA A 322 -9.77 9.05 25.64
C ALA A 322 -11.27 8.67 25.83
N ALA A 323 -12.12 9.02 24.87
CA ALA A 323 -13.54 8.64 24.88
C ALA A 323 -13.72 7.12 24.77
N PHE A 324 -12.92 6.48 23.92
CA PHE A 324 -12.90 5.03 23.74
C PHE A 324 -12.51 4.31 25.02
N ASP A 325 -11.42 4.72 25.69
CA ASP A 325 -10.96 4.12 26.93
C ASP A 325 -12.00 4.27 28.06
N GLN A 326 -12.70 5.41 28.11
CA GLN A 326 -13.80 5.61 29.06
C GLN A 326 -14.98 4.69 28.76
N ALA A 327 -15.37 4.51 27.50
CA ALA A 327 -16.46 3.64 27.09
C ALA A 327 -16.18 2.16 27.41
N VAL A 328 -14.95 1.69 27.14
CA VAL A 328 -14.52 0.32 27.50
C VAL A 328 -14.56 0.11 29.01
N LYS A 329 -14.03 1.06 29.80
CA LYS A 329 -14.05 1.01 31.26
C LYS A 329 -15.48 0.99 31.83
N ALA A 330 -16.35 1.84 31.31
CA ALA A 330 -17.75 1.90 31.72
C ALA A 330 -18.47 0.58 31.46
N TYR A 331 -18.26 -0.01 30.30
CA TYR A 331 -18.83 -1.30 29.93
C TYR A 331 -18.39 -2.43 30.88
N GLN A 332 -17.10 -2.47 31.27
CA GLN A 332 -16.58 -3.47 32.20
C GLN A 332 -17.17 -3.31 33.61
N ASN A 333 -17.30 -2.09 34.11
CA ASN A 333 -17.91 -1.81 35.39
C ASN A 333 -19.37 -2.23 35.47
N ASP A 334 -20.14 -1.97 34.38
CA ASP A 334 -21.54 -2.38 34.27
C ASP A 334 -21.69 -3.92 34.22
N SER A 335 -20.75 -4.59 33.56
CA SER A 335 -20.70 -6.06 33.43
C SER A 335 -20.28 -6.75 34.74
N GLN A 336 -19.56 -6.08 35.66
CA GLN A 336 -19.13 -6.62 36.96
C GLN A 336 -20.10 -6.27 38.10
N GLY A 337 -20.98 -5.25 37.89
CA GLY A 337 -21.97 -4.82 38.91
C GLY A 337 -23.20 -5.71 39.07
N GLY A 338 -23.29 -6.82 38.33
CA GLY A 338 -24.39 -7.77 38.39
C GLY A 338 -24.37 -8.78 39.56
N LYS A 339 -23.84 -8.45 40.75
CA LYS A 339 -24.08 -9.20 41.99
C LYS A 339 -25.07 -8.46 42.85
N ASN A 340 -26.28 -9.01 42.92
CA ASN A 340 -27.40 -8.63 43.78
C ASN A 340 -26.98 -8.18 45.17
N PRO A 341 -27.52 -7.06 45.66
CA PRO A 341 -27.86 -6.94 47.08
C PRO A 341 -29.37 -7.05 47.26
N GLY A 342 -29.73 -7.89 48.18
CA GLY A 342 -31.08 -8.29 48.47
C GLY A 342 -32.07 -7.16 48.77
N SER A 343 -33.27 -7.50 48.46
CA SER A 343 -34.53 -7.15 49.11
C SER A 343 -34.52 -5.98 50.08
N SER A 344 -35.19 -4.88 49.69
CA SER A 344 -36.02 -4.14 50.61
C SER A 344 -37.19 -3.48 49.86
N SER A 345 -38.38 -3.73 50.39
CA SER A 345 -39.69 -3.31 49.98
C SER A 345 -39.85 -1.77 49.95
N GLY A 346 -40.45 -1.24 48.88
CA GLY A 346 -40.96 0.14 48.83
C GLY A 346 -41.97 0.32 47.69
N LYS A 347 -43.23 0.46 48.03
CA LYS A 347 -44.37 0.75 47.22
C LYS A 347 -44.23 2.03 46.38
N GLY A 348 -44.68 2.00 45.12
CA GLY A 348 -44.95 3.23 44.35
C GLY A 348 -45.36 2.94 42.90
N SER A 349 -46.61 3.07 42.68
CA SER A 349 -47.50 3.03 41.48
C SER A 349 -46.96 3.70 40.22
N GLY A 350 -47.27 3.09 39.06
CA GLY A 350 -47.45 3.83 37.78
C GLY A 350 -46.95 3.18 36.50
N GLY A 351 -47.80 2.44 35.87
CA GLY A 351 -48.14 2.33 34.44
C GLY A 351 -47.12 2.14 33.36
N GLY A 352 -47.26 1.06 32.58
CA GLY A 352 -46.88 1.09 31.16
C GLY A 352 -46.22 -0.17 30.63
N SER A 353 -47.02 -1.06 30.13
CA SER A 353 -46.78 -2.00 28.99
C SER A 353 -45.58 -2.91 29.00
N GLY A 354 -45.77 -4.12 29.50
CA GLY A 354 -44.84 -5.23 29.34
C GLY A 354 -44.94 -5.88 27.99
N PHE A 355 -43.80 -6.22 27.44
CA PHE A 355 -43.71 -7.23 26.39
C PHE A 355 -43.11 -8.50 26.99
N VAL A 356 -43.95 -9.51 27.09
CA VAL A 356 -43.55 -10.84 27.57
C VAL A 356 -42.99 -11.63 26.38
N VAL A 357 -41.74 -12.03 26.46
CA VAL A 357 -41.18 -13.04 25.57
C VAL A 357 -41.31 -14.38 26.26
N THR A 358 -42.19 -15.21 25.79
CA THR A 358 -42.31 -16.63 26.16
C THR A 358 -41.30 -17.47 25.39
N LYS A 359 -40.56 -18.27 26.12
CA LYS A 359 -39.68 -19.35 25.63
C LYS A 359 -40.54 -20.48 25.05
N PRO A 360 -40.21 -21.07 23.92
CA PRO A 360 -40.70 -22.40 23.54
C PRO A 360 -39.71 -23.49 23.94
N THR A 361 -40.25 -24.49 24.56
CA THR A 361 -39.71 -25.75 25.01
C THR A 361 -39.61 -26.71 23.79
N ASP A 362 -38.60 -27.62 23.83
CA ASP A 362 -38.34 -28.72 22.94
C ASP A 362 -39.57 -29.52 22.47
N GLN A 363 -39.61 -29.87 21.21
CA GLN A 363 -40.01 -31.23 20.81
C GLN A 363 -39.39 -31.64 19.46
N SER A 364 -38.87 -32.82 19.49
CA SER A 364 -38.28 -33.71 18.46
C SER A 364 -39.22 -33.98 17.29
N GLY A 365 -38.69 -34.07 16.08
CA GLY A 365 -39.43 -34.59 14.92
C GLY A 365 -38.61 -34.55 13.62
N ASN A 366 -38.04 -35.64 13.31
CA ASN A 366 -37.39 -36.06 12.08
C ASN A 366 -38.14 -35.66 10.79
N GLN A 367 -37.45 -35.12 9.77
CA GLN A 367 -37.49 -35.53 8.34
C GLN A 367 -36.63 -34.56 7.45
N ASN A 368 -35.79 -35.18 6.67
CA ASN A 368 -35.01 -34.65 5.53
C ASN A 368 -35.88 -34.76 4.24
N PRO A 369 -35.53 -34.22 3.06
CA PRO A 369 -34.50 -33.22 2.67
C PRO A 369 -35.07 -32.01 1.87
N GLY A 370 -34.33 -30.92 1.89
CA GLY A 370 -34.61 -29.81 0.95
C GLY A 370 -33.57 -28.71 1.12
N THR A 371 -32.69 -28.65 0.15
CA THR A 371 -31.75 -27.55 -0.14
C THR A 371 -32.13 -26.20 0.47
N SER A 372 -31.36 -25.78 1.46
CA SER A 372 -31.21 -24.36 1.78
C SER A 372 -29.73 -24.12 2.10
N THR A 373 -29.12 -23.32 1.26
CA THR A 373 -27.77 -22.80 1.38
C THR A 373 -27.65 -21.95 2.64
N ASP A 374 -27.07 -22.54 3.69
CA ASP A 374 -26.74 -21.80 4.91
C ASP A 374 -25.36 -21.14 4.70
N GLU A 375 -25.39 -19.87 4.23
CA GLU A 375 -24.21 -19.11 3.80
C GLU A 375 -23.39 -18.54 4.98
N ASN A 376 -23.64 -18.94 6.23
CA ASN A 376 -23.05 -18.20 7.36
C ASN A 376 -22.52 -19.05 8.53
N ILE A 377 -22.02 -20.25 8.28
CA ILE A 377 -21.34 -21.03 9.34
C ILE A 377 -19.84 -20.80 9.22
N PRO A 378 -19.17 -20.16 10.20
CA PRO A 378 -17.72 -20.00 10.19
C PRO A 378 -17.04 -21.36 10.33
N PHE A 379 -15.83 -21.50 9.77
CA PHE A 379 -15.01 -22.69 9.97
C PHE A 379 -14.64 -22.83 11.45
N THR A 380 -14.75 -24.06 11.98
CA THR A 380 -14.60 -24.34 13.41
C THR A 380 -13.16 -24.58 13.87
N ASP A 381 -12.22 -24.71 12.94
CA ASP A 381 -10.80 -25.03 13.18
C ASP A 381 -9.86 -23.83 12.98
N MET A 382 -10.42 -22.62 12.96
CA MET A 382 -9.64 -21.39 12.72
C MET A 382 -9.09 -20.72 13.99
N ASP A 383 -9.35 -21.26 15.18
CA ASP A 383 -8.99 -20.64 16.47
C ASP A 383 -7.49 -20.36 16.64
N ALA A 384 -6.64 -21.25 16.12
CA ALA A 384 -5.18 -21.06 16.13
C ALA A 384 -4.67 -20.13 15.00
N PHE A 385 -5.53 -19.74 14.05
CA PHE A 385 -5.21 -18.98 12.84
C PHE A 385 -6.10 -17.73 12.69
N LEU A 386 -6.45 -17.09 13.80
CA LEU A 386 -7.35 -15.92 13.82
C LEU A 386 -6.90 -14.80 12.89
N TRP A 387 -5.61 -14.64 12.65
CA TRP A 387 -5.05 -13.67 11.72
C TRP A 387 -5.47 -13.93 10.26
N ALA A 388 -5.76 -15.20 9.89
CA ALA A 388 -6.17 -15.57 8.54
C ALA A 388 -7.70 -15.51 8.35
N ASN A 389 -8.47 -15.48 9.43
CA ASN A 389 -9.94 -15.54 9.42
C ASN A 389 -10.58 -14.54 8.45
N PRO A 390 -10.22 -13.25 8.45
CA PRO A 390 -10.84 -12.29 7.54
C PRO A 390 -10.62 -12.62 6.06
N ALA A 391 -9.42 -13.11 5.72
CA ALA A 391 -9.08 -13.50 4.35
C ALA A 391 -9.82 -14.76 3.92
N VAL A 392 -9.86 -15.77 4.79
CA VAL A 392 -10.56 -17.04 4.54
C VAL A 392 -12.06 -16.82 4.39
N GLU A 393 -12.68 -16.02 5.26
CA GLU A 393 -14.10 -15.66 5.14
C GLU A 393 -14.40 -14.88 3.85
N LYS A 394 -13.53 -13.98 3.44
CA LYS A 394 -13.68 -13.26 2.17
C LYS A 394 -13.63 -14.22 0.98
N LEU A 395 -12.66 -15.13 0.96
CA LEU A 395 -12.53 -16.14 -0.10
C LEU A 395 -13.72 -17.11 -0.11
N ARG A 396 -14.25 -17.49 1.06
CA ARG A 396 -15.44 -18.33 1.19
C ARG A 396 -16.68 -17.63 0.64
N ARG A 397 -16.93 -16.38 1.04
CA ARG A 397 -18.06 -15.58 0.52
C ARG A 397 -17.99 -15.37 -0.98
N SER A 398 -16.78 -15.24 -1.52
CA SER A 398 -16.53 -15.15 -2.96
C SER A 398 -16.57 -16.52 -3.65
N LYS A 399 -16.90 -17.62 -2.93
CA LYS A 399 -16.93 -19.00 -3.42
C LYS A 399 -15.59 -19.49 -4.01
N ILE A 400 -14.48 -18.84 -3.66
CA ILE A 400 -13.14 -19.24 -4.11
C ILE A 400 -12.64 -20.44 -3.30
N VAL A 401 -12.98 -20.52 -1.99
CA VAL A 401 -12.70 -21.65 -1.13
C VAL A 401 -13.99 -22.19 -0.51
N SER A 402 -14.06 -23.50 -0.30
CA SER A 402 -15.22 -24.20 0.28
C SER A 402 -14.90 -24.99 1.56
N GLY A 403 -13.63 -25.01 1.99
CA GLY A 403 -13.17 -25.85 3.09
C GLY A 403 -13.02 -27.32 2.70
N LYS A 404 -12.72 -28.16 3.70
CA LYS A 404 -12.49 -29.62 3.55
C LYS A 404 -13.71 -30.48 3.90
N GLY A 405 -14.87 -29.87 4.18
CA GLY A 405 -16.08 -30.53 4.68
C GLY A 405 -16.24 -30.41 6.19
N ASP A 406 -17.41 -30.79 6.70
CA ASP A 406 -17.75 -30.80 8.14
C ASP A 406 -17.46 -29.48 8.91
N GLY A 407 -17.49 -28.35 8.21
CA GLY A 407 -17.19 -27.03 8.81
C GLY A 407 -15.70 -26.80 9.07
N LEU A 408 -14.79 -27.54 8.44
CA LEU A 408 -13.35 -27.39 8.58
C LEU A 408 -12.73 -26.71 7.38
N PHE A 409 -11.76 -25.83 7.64
CA PHE A 409 -10.91 -25.21 6.63
C PHE A 409 -9.57 -25.91 6.44
N ALA A 410 -9.04 -26.50 7.51
CA ALA A 410 -7.73 -27.14 7.62
C ALA A 410 -6.56 -26.15 7.30
N PRO A 411 -6.42 -25.06 8.07
CA PRO A 411 -5.49 -23.98 7.77
C PRO A 411 -4.01 -24.36 7.89
N ALA A 412 -3.70 -25.48 8.56
CA ALA A 412 -2.34 -26.02 8.68
C ALA A 412 -1.94 -26.94 7.52
N ASP A 413 -2.89 -27.37 6.70
CA ASP A 413 -2.62 -28.30 5.60
C ASP A 413 -1.89 -27.60 4.45
N GLN A 414 -1.07 -28.36 3.75
CA GLN A 414 -0.44 -27.87 2.52
C GLN A 414 -1.46 -27.85 1.38
N VAL A 415 -1.50 -26.74 0.67
CA VAL A 415 -2.35 -26.60 -0.53
C VAL A 415 -1.73 -27.38 -1.68
N THR A 416 -2.48 -28.29 -2.29
CA THR A 416 -2.04 -29.02 -3.48
C THR A 416 -2.05 -28.12 -4.73
N ARG A 417 -1.40 -28.58 -5.82
CA ARG A 417 -1.45 -27.88 -7.11
C ARG A 417 -2.86 -27.79 -7.65
N GLU A 418 -3.63 -28.84 -7.51
CA GLU A 418 -5.01 -28.97 -7.96
C GLU A 418 -5.92 -28.00 -7.20
N GLU A 419 -5.80 -27.92 -5.86
CA GLU A 419 -6.55 -27.00 -5.03
C GLU A 419 -6.19 -25.55 -5.36
N PHE A 420 -4.91 -25.23 -5.52
CA PHE A 420 -4.48 -23.89 -5.90
C PHE A 420 -5.01 -23.48 -7.29
N THR A 421 -4.95 -24.40 -8.27
CA THR A 421 -5.48 -24.16 -9.61
C THR A 421 -6.99 -23.92 -9.57
N ALA A 422 -7.73 -24.72 -8.79
CA ALA A 422 -9.17 -24.53 -8.62
C ALA A 422 -9.51 -23.18 -8.00
N MET A 423 -8.76 -22.74 -6.97
CA MET A 423 -8.93 -21.43 -6.37
C MET A 423 -8.68 -20.28 -7.38
N ILE A 424 -7.66 -20.40 -8.22
CA ILE A 424 -7.38 -19.41 -9.27
C ILE A 424 -8.51 -19.36 -10.30
N LEU A 425 -8.99 -20.51 -10.78
CA LEU A 425 -10.08 -20.56 -11.76
C LEU A 425 -11.37 -19.95 -11.19
N ARG A 426 -11.69 -20.21 -9.92
CA ARG A 426 -12.83 -19.60 -9.22
C ARG A 426 -12.67 -18.09 -9.09
N ALA A 427 -11.48 -17.65 -8.70
CA ALA A 427 -11.19 -16.22 -8.59
C ALA A 427 -11.31 -15.47 -9.93
N LEU A 428 -11.06 -16.15 -11.04
CA LEU A 428 -11.21 -15.62 -12.41
C LEU A 428 -12.62 -15.81 -12.98
N GLY A 429 -13.54 -16.46 -12.25
CA GLY A 429 -14.89 -16.76 -12.75
C GLY A 429 -14.92 -17.78 -13.90
N MET A 430 -13.94 -18.68 -13.99
CA MET A 430 -13.75 -19.61 -15.09
C MET A 430 -14.22 -21.06 -14.74
N GLU A 431 -15.08 -21.22 -13.74
CA GLU A 431 -15.45 -22.52 -13.19
C GLU A 431 -16.42 -23.37 -14.06
N ASP A 432 -17.04 -22.79 -15.09
CA ASP A 432 -18.12 -23.44 -15.88
C ASP A 432 -17.69 -24.00 -17.25
N GLN A 433 -16.43 -24.35 -17.40
CA GLN A 433 -16.03 -25.16 -18.56
C GLN A 433 -15.99 -26.65 -18.13
N THR A 434 -17.14 -27.29 -18.08
CA THR A 434 -17.22 -28.74 -18.01
C THR A 434 -16.49 -29.33 -19.21
N ALA A 435 -15.26 -29.77 -19.00
CA ALA A 435 -14.62 -30.69 -19.94
C ALA A 435 -15.39 -31.99 -19.89
N ALA A 436 -16.25 -32.25 -20.85
CA ALA A 436 -16.74 -33.58 -21.14
C ALA A 436 -15.54 -34.39 -21.65
N TYR A 437 -15.11 -35.37 -20.85
CA TYR A 437 -14.31 -36.51 -21.28
C TYR A 437 -15.23 -37.65 -21.65
#